data_a9196f0c4ec31624f9aa44dd599a08f9
#
_entry.id   a9196f0c4ec31624f9aa44dd599a08f9
#
_cell.length_a   1.000
_cell.length_b   1.000
_cell.length_c   1.000
_cell.angle_alpha   90.00
_cell.angle_beta   90.00
_cell.angle_gamma   90.00
#
_symmetry.space_group_name_H-M   'P 1'
#
loop_
_entity.id
_entity.type
_entity.pdbx_description
1 polymer ?
#
loop_
_entity_poly.entity_id
_entity_poly.type
_entity_poly.pdbx_seq_one_letter_code
_entity_poly.pdbx_strand_id
1 'polypeptide(L)'
;MLTDEQKIDTLYKYKNLDKLSKKQIQQVMSWANDKNALVRVEVGECLFQEYPETTKVLLRLGKDKDWFVRITAYTTLRVHYSKKVELFLKKAMNKEHHVTPIVNAIASWSAVAAERGENLDKKLKYIKKYEKKRRIRRSSRCRQECRTARYLLGEKSVLDEILKQIYHPSTHVRYLALRDMEYICNEENKEKIIRCMKKALKDSSKSVASTAEECLNTILEEEK
;
A
#
# COMPACT_ATOMS: atom_id res chain seq x y z
N MET A 1 13.92 -32.21 -1.94
CA MET A 1 13.19 -31.04 -1.39
C MET A 1 13.99 -29.79 -1.71
N LEU A 2 13.38 -28.71 -2.23
CA LEU A 2 14.12 -27.49 -2.57
C LEU A 2 14.65 -26.82 -1.31
N THR A 3 15.87 -26.24 -1.39
CA THR A 3 16.41 -25.36 -0.34
C THR A 3 15.61 -24.05 -0.28
N ASP A 4 15.76 -23.27 0.80
CA ASP A 4 15.09 -21.97 0.93
C ASP A 4 15.53 -21.00 -0.19
N GLU A 5 16.82 -20.99 -0.53
CA GLU A 5 17.40 -20.20 -1.63
C GLU A 5 16.77 -20.57 -2.97
N GLN A 6 16.69 -21.86 -3.29
CA GLN A 6 16.05 -22.34 -4.53
C GLN A 6 14.57 -21.95 -4.63
N LYS A 7 13.85 -21.95 -3.48
CA LYS A 7 12.45 -21.48 -3.46
C LYS A 7 12.38 -19.98 -3.73
N ILE A 8 13.22 -19.17 -3.08
CA ILE A 8 13.28 -17.72 -3.26
C ILE A 8 13.61 -17.38 -4.72
N ASP A 9 14.61 -18.02 -5.31
CA ASP A 9 14.96 -17.83 -6.73
C ASP A 9 13.80 -18.18 -7.67
N THR A 10 13.07 -19.25 -7.36
CA THR A 10 11.90 -19.65 -8.14
C THR A 10 10.79 -18.62 -8.03
N LEU A 11 10.51 -18.12 -6.81
CA LEU A 11 9.51 -17.09 -6.56
C LEU A 11 9.89 -15.78 -7.24
N TYR A 12 11.17 -15.41 -7.24
CA TYR A 12 11.67 -14.24 -7.96
C TYR A 12 11.43 -14.33 -9.48
N LYS A 13 11.65 -15.49 -10.07
CA LYS A 13 11.33 -15.74 -11.49
C LYS A 13 9.81 -15.62 -11.72
N TYR A 14 8.99 -16.14 -10.82
CA TYR A 14 7.54 -16.10 -10.96
C TYR A 14 6.95 -14.68 -10.84
N LYS A 15 7.52 -13.81 -9.98
CA LYS A 15 7.11 -12.41 -9.87
C LYS A 15 7.24 -11.62 -11.17
N ASN A 16 8.21 -11.99 -12.00
CA ASN A 16 8.51 -11.32 -13.27
C ASN A 16 7.71 -11.87 -14.45
N LEU A 17 6.77 -12.79 -14.23
CA LEU A 17 5.87 -13.30 -15.26
C LEU A 17 4.58 -12.47 -15.28
N ASP A 18 4.08 -12.17 -16.48
CA ASP A 18 2.81 -11.46 -16.65
C ASP A 18 1.64 -12.23 -16.02
N LYS A 19 1.70 -13.57 -16.06
CA LYS A 19 0.69 -14.44 -15.47
C LYS A 19 1.27 -15.78 -15.06
N LEU A 20 0.85 -16.23 -13.87
CA LEU A 20 1.18 -17.57 -13.38
C LEU A 20 0.20 -18.63 -13.91
N SER A 21 0.71 -19.78 -14.30
CA SER A 21 -0.09 -20.97 -14.56
C SER A 21 -0.70 -21.52 -13.27
N LYS A 22 -1.77 -22.30 -13.36
CA LYS A 22 -2.39 -22.97 -12.20
C LYS A 22 -1.37 -23.80 -11.39
N LYS A 23 -0.45 -24.50 -12.06
CA LYS A 23 0.58 -25.30 -11.42
C LYS A 23 1.55 -24.42 -10.62
N GLN A 24 1.96 -23.29 -11.17
CA GLN A 24 2.83 -22.32 -10.47
C GLN A 24 2.12 -21.71 -9.26
N ILE A 25 0.84 -21.31 -9.40
CA ILE A 25 0.04 -20.80 -8.28
C ILE A 25 -0.03 -21.84 -7.15
N GLN A 26 -0.31 -23.11 -7.46
CA GLN A 26 -0.34 -24.17 -6.47
C GLN A 26 1.01 -24.37 -5.78
N GLN A 27 2.10 -24.30 -6.53
CA GLN A 27 3.46 -24.37 -5.99
C GLN A 27 3.75 -23.20 -5.04
N VAL A 28 3.47 -21.96 -5.46
CA VAL A 28 3.62 -20.76 -4.62
C VAL A 28 2.81 -20.91 -3.34
N MET A 29 1.53 -21.31 -3.44
CA MET A 29 0.66 -21.48 -2.29
C MET A 29 1.15 -22.58 -1.33
N SER A 30 1.83 -23.61 -1.82
CA SER A 30 2.38 -24.68 -0.97
C SER A 30 3.50 -24.20 -0.03
N TRP A 31 4.21 -23.13 -0.42
CA TRP A 31 5.27 -22.52 0.39
C TRP A 31 4.78 -21.43 1.36
N ALA A 32 3.49 -21.13 1.37
CA ALA A 32 2.92 -20.10 2.25
C ALA A 32 3.00 -20.45 3.77
N ASN A 33 3.36 -21.68 4.12
CA ASN A 33 3.62 -22.13 5.49
C ASN A 33 5.10 -22.46 5.73
N ASP A 34 5.99 -22.02 4.85
CA ASP A 34 7.41 -22.27 5.01
C ASP A 34 7.90 -21.75 6.37
N LYS A 35 8.86 -22.47 6.97
CA LYS A 35 9.48 -22.03 8.24
C LYS A 35 10.24 -20.72 8.10
N ASN A 36 10.82 -20.47 6.90
CA ASN A 36 11.55 -19.25 6.59
C ASN A 36 10.59 -18.11 6.27
N ALA A 37 10.70 -16.99 7.01
CA ALA A 37 9.85 -15.81 6.81
C ALA A 37 10.07 -15.18 5.44
N LEU A 38 11.30 -15.17 4.91
CA LEU A 38 11.58 -14.62 3.58
C LEU A 38 10.86 -15.39 2.48
N VAL A 39 10.81 -16.71 2.56
CA VAL A 39 10.02 -17.51 1.60
C VAL A 39 8.55 -17.12 1.67
N ARG A 40 7.99 -16.90 2.87
CA ARG A 40 6.59 -16.48 3.02
C ARG A 40 6.33 -15.05 2.51
N VAL A 41 7.32 -14.15 2.62
CA VAL A 41 7.27 -12.80 2.01
C VAL A 41 7.19 -12.93 0.50
N GLU A 42 8.12 -13.65 -0.11
CA GLU A 42 8.15 -13.84 -1.57
C GLU A 42 6.87 -14.50 -2.11
N VAL A 43 6.31 -15.46 -1.34
CA VAL A 43 4.98 -16.02 -1.66
C VAL A 43 3.91 -14.92 -1.70
N GLY A 44 3.88 -14.03 -0.70
CA GLY A 44 2.94 -12.92 -0.65
C GLY A 44 3.05 -12.01 -1.87
N GLU A 45 4.28 -11.70 -2.29
CA GLU A 45 4.53 -10.84 -3.46
C GLU A 45 4.16 -11.53 -4.79
N CYS A 46 4.40 -12.84 -4.93
CA CYS A 46 3.99 -13.60 -6.10
C CYS A 46 2.46 -13.65 -6.31
N LEU A 47 1.68 -13.46 -5.25
CA LEU A 47 0.22 -13.52 -5.30
C LEU A 47 -0.43 -12.15 -5.54
N PHE A 48 0.31 -11.16 -6.05
CA PHE A 48 -0.19 -9.81 -6.31
C PHE A 48 -1.30 -9.78 -7.39
N GLN A 49 -1.27 -10.70 -8.34
CA GLN A 49 -2.34 -10.84 -9.32
C GLN A 49 -3.59 -11.45 -8.67
N GLU A 50 -4.77 -10.99 -9.08
CA GLU A 50 -6.03 -11.46 -8.52
C GLU A 50 -6.36 -12.88 -9.02
N TYR A 51 -6.11 -13.86 -8.16
CA TYR A 51 -6.55 -15.23 -8.34
C TYR A 51 -7.54 -15.58 -7.22
N PRO A 52 -8.75 -16.11 -7.51
CA PRO A 52 -9.78 -16.35 -6.48
C PRO A 52 -9.32 -17.21 -5.30
N GLU A 53 -8.45 -18.19 -5.55
CA GLU A 53 -7.92 -19.11 -4.54
C GLU A 53 -6.87 -18.46 -3.62
N THR A 54 -6.18 -17.41 -4.09
CA THR A 54 -5.02 -16.82 -3.37
C THR A 54 -5.44 -15.95 -2.19
N THR A 55 -6.63 -15.34 -2.26
CA THR A 55 -7.15 -14.49 -1.17
C THR A 55 -7.13 -15.20 0.19
N LYS A 56 -7.44 -16.49 0.25
CA LYS A 56 -7.40 -17.25 1.52
C LYS A 56 -5.99 -17.34 2.09
N VAL A 57 -5.00 -17.54 1.22
CA VAL A 57 -3.58 -17.60 1.61
C VAL A 57 -3.12 -16.24 2.12
N LEU A 58 -3.40 -15.16 1.40
CA LEU A 58 -3.05 -13.80 1.79
C LEU A 58 -3.69 -13.39 3.12
N LEU A 59 -4.97 -13.72 3.35
CA LEU A 59 -5.63 -13.49 4.64
C LEU A 59 -4.98 -14.25 5.80
N ARG A 60 -4.33 -15.38 5.54
CA ARG A 60 -3.54 -16.13 6.52
C ARG A 60 -2.18 -15.48 6.74
N LEU A 61 -1.42 -15.15 5.68
CA LEU A 61 -0.15 -14.43 5.75
C LEU A 61 -0.30 -13.07 6.45
N GLY A 62 -1.43 -12.40 6.28
CA GLY A 62 -1.75 -11.17 7.01
C GLY A 62 -1.97 -11.35 8.52
N LYS A 63 -1.87 -12.57 9.05
CA LYS A 63 -1.86 -12.91 10.48
C LYS A 63 -0.55 -13.53 10.94
N ASP A 64 0.47 -13.52 10.08
CA ASP A 64 1.77 -14.11 10.37
C ASP A 64 2.40 -13.51 11.64
N LYS A 65 3.20 -14.29 12.34
CA LYS A 65 3.99 -13.81 13.48
C LYS A 65 5.00 -12.74 13.07
N ASP A 66 5.58 -12.87 11.88
CA ASP A 66 6.51 -11.92 11.31
C ASP A 66 5.78 -10.71 10.72
N TRP A 67 6.17 -9.51 11.16
CA TRP A 67 5.51 -8.29 10.74
C TRP A 67 5.77 -7.95 9.26
N PHE A 68 6.90 -8.38 8.70
CA PHE A 68 7.24 -8.14 7.30
C PHE A 68 6.38 -8.98 6.37
N VAL A 69 6.13 -10.25 6.72
CA VAL A 69 5.15 -11.11 6.03
C VAL A 69 3.75 -10.48 6.07
N ARG A 70 3.34 -9.91 7.22
CA ARG A 70 2.03 -9.25 7.31
C ARG A 70 1.92 -8.01 6.41
N ILE A 71 2.98 -7.18 6.34
CA ILE A 71 3.01 -6.02 5.44
C ILE A 71 2.80 -6.45 4.00
N THR A 72 3.59 -7.42 3.53
CA THR A 72 3.48 -7.94 2.16
C THR A 72 2.06 -8.43 1.88
N ALA A 73 1.48 -9.20 2.80
CA ALA A 73 0.10 -9.66 2.64
C ALA A 73 -0.93 -8.50 2.59
N TYR A 74 -0.76 -7.43 3.41
CA TYR A 74 -1.65 -6.28 3.35
C TYR A 74 -1.53 -5.56 2.01
N THR A 75 -0.30 -5.32 1.54
CA THR A 75 -0.04 -4.66 0.27
C THR A 75 -0.63 -5.44 -0.90
N THR A 76 -0.46 -6.76 -0.90
CA THR A 76 -1.00 -7.63 -1.95
C THR A 76 -2.53 -7.70 -1.91
N LEU A 77 -3.14 -7.71 -0.72
CA LEU A 77 -4.61 -7.70 -0.57
C LEU A 77 -5.27 -6.42 -1.11
N ARG A 78 -4.51 -5.36 -1.39
CA ARG A 78 -5.03 -4.09 -1.92
C ARG A 78 -5.77 -4.24 -3.24
N VAL A 79 -5.41 -5.23 -4.06
CA VAL A 79 -6.07 -5.52 -5.36
C VAL A 79 -7.18 -6.57 -5.26
N HIS A 80 -7.51 -7.06 -4.07
CA HIS A 80 -8.58 -8.04 -3.82
C HIS A 80 -9.82 -7.36 -3.23
N TYR A 81 -10.71 -6.85 -4.07
CA TYR A 81 -11.82 -5.95 -3.72
C TYR A 81 -13.05 -6.64 -3.10
N SER A 82 -12.86 -7.51 -2.10
CA SER A 82 -13.98 -8.18 -1.42
C SER A 82 -14.30 -7.58 -0.05
N LYS A 83 -15.57 -7.66 0.37
CA LYS A 83 -16.00 -7.26 1.73
C LYS A 83 -15.20 -7.99 2.82
N LYS A 84 -14.82 -9.23 2.58
CA LYS A 84 -14.01 -10.04 3.50
C LYS A 84 -12.62 -9.43 3.70
N VAL A 85 -11.97 -9.00 2.61
CA VAL A 85 -10.66 -8.35 2.63
C VAL A 85 -10.76 -6.98 3.33
N GLU A 86 -11.75 -6.17 2.98
CA GLU A 86 -11.99 -4.88 3.64
C GLU A 86 -12.12 -5.02 5.16
N LEU A 87 -12.95 -5.97 5.62
CA LEU A 87 -13.14 -6.21 7.05
C LEU A 87 -11.86 -6.74 7.73
N PHE A 88 -11.10 -7.57 7.03
CA PHE A 88 -9.83 -8.08 7.54
C PHE A 88 -8.81 -6.95 7.72
N LEU A 89 -8.59 -6.11 6.71
CA LEU A 89 -7.67 -4.97 6.77
C LEU A 89 -8.08 -3.96 7.84
N LYS A 90 -9.39 -3.68 7.99
CA LYS A 90 -9.90 -2.86 9.09
C LYS A 90 -9.58 -3.42 10.47
N LYS A 91 -9.64 -4.75 10.63
CA LYS A 91 -9.21 -5.41 11.87
C LYS A 91 -7.70 -5.30 12.08
N ALA A 92 -6.91 -5.49 11.01
CA ALA A 92 -5.46 -5.35 11.04
C ALA A 92 -5.03 -3.96 11.51
N MET A 93 -5.59 -2.88 10.95
CA MET A 93 -5.34 -1.49 11.41
C MET A 93 -5.49 -1.33 12.93
N ASN A 94 -6.46 -2.02 13.54
CA ASN A 94 -6.73 -1.90 14.98
C ASN A 94 -5.83 -2.79 15.84
N LYS A 95 -5.35 -3.91 15.32
CA LYS A 95 -4.54 -4.89 16.06
C LYS A 95 -3.04 -4.62 15.97
N GLU A 96 -2.56 -4.04 14.89
CA GLU A 96 -1.14 -3.75 14.71
C GLU A 96 -0.62 -2.75 15.74
N HIS A 97 0.61 -2.96 16.18
CA HIS A 97 1.28 -2.11 17.16
C HIS A 97 2.44 -1.30 16.57
N HIS A 98 3.03 -1.78 15.48
CA HIS A 98 4.14 -1.12 14.79
C HIS A 98 3.63 -0.18 13.69
N VAL A 99 4.32 0.96 13.52
CA VAL A 99 3.92 2.03 12.57
C VAL A 99 3.81 1.51 11.14
N THR A 100 4.81 0.77 10.66
CA THR A 100 4.85 0.34 9.25
C THR A 100 3.69 -0.60 8.89
N PRO A 101 3.38 -1.68 9.65
CA PRO A 101 2.18 -2.47 9.38
C PRO A 101 0.87 -1.68 9.47
N ILE A 102 0.76 -0.69 10.39
CA ILE A 102 -0.42 0.17 10.50
C ILE A 102 -0.61 0.98 9.22
N VAL A 103 0.44 1.63 8.73
CA VAL A 103 0.43 2.43 7.49
C VAL A 103 -0.03 1.58 6.31
N ASN A 104 0.60 0.41 6.10
CA ASN A 104 0.21 -0.48 5.01
C ASN A 104 -1.24 -1.00 5.13
N ALA A 105 -1.70 -1.29 6.34
CA ALA A 105 -3.08 -1.70 6.56
C ALA A 105 -4.08 -0.57 6.28
N ILE A 106 -3.75 0.71 6.59
CA ILE A 106 -4.58 1.88 6.26
C ILE A 106 -4.63 2.04 4.74
N ALA A 107 -3.47 2.06 4.06
CA ALA A 107 -3.36 2.20 2.62
C ALA A 107 -4.22 1.16 1.89
N SER A 108 -4.01 -0.10 2.23
CA SER A 108 -4.72 -1.19 1.57
C SER A 108 -6.21 -1.21 1.90
N TRP A 109 -6.59 -0.88 3.15
CA TRP A 109 -7.99 -0.78 3.52
C TRP A 109 -8.70 0.33 2.77
N SER A 110 -8.10 1.51 2.65
CA SER A 110 -8.70 2.66 1.97
C SER A 110 -8.85 2.42 0.47
N ALA A 111 -7.86 1.78 -0.17
CA ALA A 111 -7.92 1.40 -1.57
C ALA A 111 -9.09 0.42 -1.83
N VAL A 112 -9.16 -0.68 -1.07
CA VAL A 112 -10.27 -1.65 -1.18
C VAL A 112 -11.61 -1.00 -0.86
N ALA A 113 -11.66 -0.12 0.14
CA ALA A 113 -12.89 0.55 0.56
C ALA A 113 -13.40 1.55 -0.49
N ALA A 114 -12.50 2.29 -1.15
CA ALA A 114 -12.81 3.23 -2.21
C ALA A 114 -13.30 2.50 -3.47
N GLU A 115 -12.57 1.47 -3.91
CA GLU A 115 -12.93 0.67 -5.09
C GLU A 115 -14.29 0.00 -4.95
N ARG A 116 -14.62 -0.50 -3.75
CA ARG A 116 -15.95 -1.07 -3.47
C ARG A 116 -17.08 -0.05 -3.49
N GLY A 117 -16.81 1.23 -3.30
CA GLY A 117 -17.79 2.32 -3.35
C GLY A 117 -18.90 2.30 -2.28
N GLU A 118 -19.03 1.22 -1.50
CA GLU A 118 -20.13 1.02 -0.55
C GLU A 118 -19.94 1.83 0.73
N ASN A 119 -20.97 2.57 1.15
CA ASN A 119 -21.02 3.26 2.45
C ASN A 119 -19.81 4.20 2.71
N LEU A 120 -19.34 4.92 1.69
CA LEU A 120 -18.16 5.79 1.79
C LEU A 120 -18.24 6.78 2.94
N ASP A 121 -19.40 7.42 3.19
CA ASP A 121 -19.60 8.34 4.30
C ASP A 121 -19.33 7.70 5.68
N LYS A 122 -19.76 6.45 5.87
CA LYS A 122 -19.51 5.72 7.12
C LYS A 122 -18.02 5.38 7.27
N LYS A 123 -17.36 5.04 6.16
CA LYS A 123 -15.93 4.75 6.11
C LYS A 123 -15.10 6.02 6.35
N LEU A 124 -15.50 7.14 5.77
CA LEU A 124 -14.90 8.45 6.01
C LEU A 124 -15.03 8.87 7.48
N LYS A 125 -16.21 8.74 8.09
CA LYS A 125 -16.39 8.97 9.53
C LYS A 125 -15.50 8.07 10.37
N TYR A 126 -15.34 6.81 9.96
CA TYR A 126 -14.47 5.86 10.67
C TYR A 126 -13.01 6.29 10.62
N ILE A 127 -12.44 6.63 9.44
CA ILE A 127 -11.02 7.00 9.33
C ILE A 127 -10.72 8.32 10.06
N LYS A 128 -11.63 9.30 10.02
CA LYS A 128 -11.52 10.54 10.81
C LYS A 128 -11.46 10.26 12.33
N LYS A 129 -12.27 9.33 12.81
CA LYS A 129 -12.21 8.89 14.23
C LYS A 129 -10.92 8.10 14.51
N TYR A 130 -10.47 7.28 13.57
CA TYR A 130 -9.25 6.48 13.71
C TYR A 130 -8.00 7.36 13.79
N GLU A 131 -7.92 8.41 12.97
CA GLU A 131 -6.82 9.40 12.95
C GLU A 131 -6.65 10.07 14.33
N LYS A 132 -7.72 10.26 15.08
CA LYS A 132 -7.69 10.87 16.43
C LYS A 132 -7.09 9.97 17.52
N LYS A 133 -6.89 8.66 17.27
CA LYS A 133 -6.30 7.75 18.26
C LYS A 133 -4.87 8.18 18.60
N ARG A 134 -4.51 8.16 19.90
CA ARG A 134 -3.20 8.63 20.40
C ARG A 134 -2.01 8.06 19.62
N ARG A 135 -2.02 6.76 19.31
CA ARG A 135 -0.94 6.09 18.57
C ARG A 135 -0.80 6.60 17.12
N ILE A 136 -1.92 6.93 16.47
CA ILE A 136 -1.96 7.45 15.10
C ILE A 136 -1.50 8.91 15.07
N ARG A 137 -2.02 9.74 15.99
CA ARG A 137 -1.64 11.16 16.12
C ARG A 137 -0.15 11.38 16.36
N ARG A 138 0.53 10.44 17.03
CA ARG A 138 1.97 10.53 17.32
C ARG A 138 2.86 10.20 16.13
N SER A 139 2.34 9.56 15.09
CA SER A 139 3.09 9.19 13.90
C SER A 139 2.71 10.07 12.72
N SER A 140 3.67 10.84 12.18
CA SER A 140 3.46 11.63 10.97
C SER A 140 3.12 10.76 9.77
N ARG A 141 3.73 9.57 9.66
CA ARG A 141 3.42 8.57 8.63
C ARG A 141 1.97 8.10 8.69
N CYS A 142 1.47 7.73 9.89
CA CYS A 142 0.09 7.29 10.05
C CYS A 142 -0.90 8.43 9.74
N ARG A 143 -0.58 9.68 10.13
CA ARG A 143 -1.44 10.83 9.79
C ARG A 143 -1.46 11.09 8.30
N GLN A 144 -0.31 11.01 7.65
CA GLN A 144 -0.23 11.16 6.19
C GLN A 144 -1.13 10.14 5.50
N GLU A 145 -1.00 8.88 5.84
CA GLU A 145 -1.80 7.80 5.27
C GLU A 145 -3.32 7.96 5.57
N CYS A 146 -3.67 8.48 6.75
CA CYS A 146 -5.08 8.80 7.05
C CYS A 146 -5.62 9.92 6.14
N ARG A 147 -4.81 10.93 5.77
CA ARG A 147 -5.21 11.97 4.81
C ARG A 147 -5.47 11.39 3.43
N THR A 148 -4.54 10.57 2.94
CA THR A 148 -4.70 9.87 1.66
C THR A 148 -5.96 8.99 1.66
N ALA A 149 -6.20 8.24 2.74
CA ALA A 149 -7.41 7.46 2.92
C ALA A 149 -8.69 8.34 2.92
N ARG A 150 -8.67 9.53 3.55
CA ARG A 150 -9.79 10.47 3.53
C ARG A 150 -10.06 10.97 2.10
N TYR A 151 -9.02 11.29 1.34
CA TYR A 151 -9.14 11.70 -0.06
C TYR A 151 -9.78 10.61 -0.91
N LEU A 152 -9.28 9.39 -0.83
CA LEU A 152 -9.81 8.21 -1.55
C LEU A 152 -11.28 7.91 -1.21
N LEU A 153 -11.68 8.17 0.04
CA LEU A 153 -13.05 8.01 0.51
C LEU A 153 -13.97 9.22 0.22
N GLY A 154 -13.51 10.17 -0.60
CA GLY A 154 -14.32 11.27 -1.15
C GLY A 154 -14.14 12.63 -0.48
N GLU A 155 -13.29 12.81 0.54
CA GLU A 155 -13.01 14.12 1.12
C GLU A 155 -11.97 14.89 0.27
N LYS A 156 -12.40 15.47 -0.84
CA LYS A 156 -11.51 16.16 -1.79
C LYS A 156 -10.80 17.37 -1.19
N SER A 157 -11.40 18.04 -0.19
CA SER A 157 -10.81 19.20 0.50
C SER A 157 -9.50 18.90 1.23
N VAL A 158 -9.19 17.64 1.53
CA VAL A 158 -7.93 17.24 2.19
C VAL A 158 -6.72 17.28 1.25
N LEU A 159 -6.93 17.43 -0.06
CA LEU A 159 -5.84 17.45 -1.06
C LEU A 159 -4.76 18.48 -0.70
N ASP A 160 -5.15 19.71 -0.34
CA ASP A 160 -4.18 20.76 0.01
C ASP A 160 -3.35 20.41 1.25
N GLU A 161 -3.91 19.63 2.19
CA GLU A 161 -3.16 19.10 3.34
C GLU A 161 -2.12 18.06 2.88
N ILE A 162 -2.45 17.24 1.88
CA ILE A 162 -1.52 16.23 1.30
C ILE A 162 -0.40 16.96 0.56
N LEU A 163 -0.73 17.91 -0.30
CA LEU A 163 0.25 18.67 -1.09
C LEU A 163 1.26 19.42 -0.19
N LYS A 164 0.81 19.97 0.93
CA LYS A 164 1.69 20.66 1.90
C LYS A 164 2.75 19.74 2.54
N GLN A 165 2.59 18.42 2.47
CA GLN A 165 3.55 17.51 3.10
C GLN A 165 4.93 17.49 2.42
N ILE A 166 5.08 18.00 1.19
CA ILE A 166 6.41 18.18 0.57
C ILE A 166 7.30 19.16 1.35
N TYR A 167 6.73 19.97 2.23
CA TYR A 167 7.47 20.90 3.10
C TYR A 167 7.69 20.36 4.52
N HIS A 168 7.34 19.10 4.78
CA HIS A 168 7.50 18.50 6.10
C HIS A 168 8.99 18.40 6.48
N PRO A 169 9.39 18.66 7.75
CA PRO A 169 10.79 18.56 8.18
C PRO A 169 11.42 17.18 7.93
N SER A 170 10.64 16.10 8.11
CA SER A 170 11.10 14.74 7.86
C SER A 170 11.16 14.44 6.38
N THR A 171 12.35 14.14 5.86
CA THR A 171 12.60 13.64 4.50
C THR A 171 11.70 12.46 4.14
N HIS A 172 11.53 11.52 5.09
CA HIS A 172 10.70 10.34 4.88
C HIS A 172 9.22 10.69 4.66
N VAL A 173 8.69 11.70 5.35
CA VAL A 173 7.30 12.17 5.12
C VAL A 173 7.18 12.85 3.77
N ARG A 174 8.16 13.64 3.34
CA ARG A 174 8.18 14.26 2.01
C ARG A 174 8.23 13.20 0.90
N TYR A 175 9.07 12.19 1.06
CA TYR A 175 9.13 11.03 0.17
C TYR A 175 7.76 10.33 0.03
N LEU A 176 7.13 9.97 1.15
CA LEU A 176 5.81 9.32 1.15
C LEU A 176 4.74 10.20 0.52
N ALA A 177 4.79 11.52 0.77
CA ALA A 177 3.83 12.44 0.19
C ALA A 177 3.85 12.43 -1.34
N LEU A 178 5.03 12.30 -1.96
CA LEU A 178 5.16 12.20 -3.42
C LEU A 178 4.52 10.91 -3.96
N ARG A 179 4.77 9.77 -3.30
CA ARG A 179 4.13 8.49 -3.66
C ARG A 179 2.61 8.52 -3.47
N ASP A 180 2.14 9.17 -2.40
CA ASP A 180 0.70 9.35 -2.19
C ASP A 180 0.07 10.24 -3.27
N MET A 181 0.76 11.32 -3.68
CA MET A 181 0.30 12.20 -4.75
C MET A 181 0.23 11.49 -6.09
N GLU A 182 1.23 10.69 -6.45
CA GLU A 182 1.22 9.83 -7.63
C GLU A 182 -0.01 8.90 -7.60
N TYR A 183 -0.22 8.22 -6.48
CA TYR A 183 -1.31 7.25 -6.30
C TYR A 183 -2.72 7.86 -6.38
N ILE A 184 -2.91 9.12 -5.91
CA ILE A 184 -4.21 9.81 -5.96
C ILE A 184 -4.38 10.70 -7.17
N CYS A 185 -3.38 10.75 -8.08
CA CYS A 185 -3.41 11.56 -9.28
C CYS A 185 -4.58 11.14 -10.18
N ASN A 186 -5.33 12.10 -10.67
CA ASN A 186 -6.40 11.92 -11.63
C ASN A 186 -6.63 13.25 -12.38
N GLU A 187 -7.46 13.25 -13.40
CA GLU A 187 -7.72 14.42 -14.25
C GLU A 187 -8.10 15.69 -13.47
N GLU A 188 -8.82 15.56 -12.34
CA GLU A 188 -9.29 16.70 -11.55
C GLU A 188 -8.16 17.40 -10.76
N ASN A 189 -7.11 16.68 -10.39
CA ASN A 189 -6.06 17.17 -9.49
C ASN A 189 -4.66 17.18 -10.10
N LYS A 190 -4.49 16.61 -11.31
CA LYS A 190 -3.24 16.37 -12.00
C LYS A 190 -2.35 17.63 -12.08
N GLU A 191 -2.88 18.75 -12.53
CA GLU A 191 -2.12 19.99 -12.63
C GLU A 191 -1.55 20.46 -11.29
N LYS A 192 -2.36 20.36 -10.22
CA LYS A 192 -1.92 20.73 -8.87
C LYS A 192 -0.80 19.81 -8.37
N ILE A 193 -0.93 18.52 -8.62
CA ILE A 193 0.05 17.49 -8.23
C ILE A 193 1.35 17.71 -9.00
N ILE A 194 1.32 17.84 -10.34
CA ILE A 194 2.50 18.09 -11.17
C ILE A 194 3.22 19.36 -10.71
N ARG A 195 2.47 20.44 -10.45
CA ARG A 195 3.05 21.70 -9.96
C ARG A 195 3.75 21.53 -8.61
N CYS A 196 3.19 20.71 -7.74
CA CYS A 196 3.76 20.38 -6.44
C CYS A 196 5.03 19.53 -6.58
N MET A 197 5.01 18.49 -7.42
CA MET A 197 6.16 17.61 -7.67
C MET A 197 7.33 18.38 -8.33
N LYS A 198 7.05 19.29 -9.28
CA LYS A 198 8.08 20.16 -9.86
C LYS A 198 8.81 21.01 -8.81
N LYS A 199 8.16 21.42 -7.73
CA LYS A 199 8.83 22.10 -6.61
C LYS A 199 9.73 21.13 -5.84
N ALA A 200 9.30 19.88 -5.66
CA ALA A 200 10.07 18.86 -4.95
C ALA A 200 11.31 18.36 -5.70
N LEU A 201 11.45 18.61 -7.01
CA LEU A 201 12.70 18.39 -7.76
C LEU A 201 13.89 19.19 -7.20
N LYS A 202 13.60 20.28 -6.48
CA LYS A 202 14.59 21.14 -5.83
C LYS A 202 14.78 20.81 -4.34
N ASP A 203 14.29 19.67 -3.87
CA ASP A 203 14.44 19.26 -2.47
C ASP A 203 15.91 19.08 -2.11
N SER A 204 16.28 19.49 -0.89
CA SER A 204 17.64 19.31 -0.37
C SER A 204 18.07 17.85 -0.24
N SER A 205 17.12 16.93 -0.15
CA SER A 205 17.35 15.48 -0.14
C SER A 205 17.32 14.92 -1.56
N LYS A 206 18.45 14.35 -2.01
CA LYS A 206 18.54 13.69 -3.31
C LYS A 206 17.48 12.60 -3.50
N SER A 207 17.16 11.83 -2.44
CA SER A 207 16.14 10.78 -2.55
C SER A 207 14.74 11.35 -2.77
N VAL A 208 14.39 12.50 -2.18
CA VAL A 208 13.11 13.17 -2.41
C VAL A 208 13.05 13.75 -3.83
N ALA A 209 14.13 14.41 -4.28
CA ALA A 209 14.21 14.96 -5.63
C ALA A 209 14.11 13.86 -6.71
N SER A 210 14.83 12.74 -6.55
CA SER A 210 14.75 11.59 -7.45
C SER A 210 13.36 10.97 -7.48
N THR A 211 12.71 10.83 -6.31
CA THR A 211 11.34 10.32 -6.25
C THR A 211 10.34 11.26 -6.93
N ALA A 212 10.53 12.58 -6.80
CA ALA A 212 9.70 13.55 -7.50
C ALA A 212 9.83 13.43 -9.03
N GLU A 213 11.04 13.18 -9.52
CA GLU A 213 11.31 12.93 -10.95
C GLU A 213 10.65 11.64 -11.43
N GLU A 214 10.82 10.53 -10.69
CA GLU A 214 10.20 9.25 -10.99
C GLU A 214 8.67 9.38 -11.07
N CYS A 215 8.03 9.95 -10.02
CA CYS A 215 6.58 10.12 -9.99
C CYS A 215 6.06 11.04 -11.11
N LEU A 216 6.81 12.10 -11.45
CA LEU A 216 6.45 12.97 -12.58
C LEU A 216 6.49 12.21 -13.90
N ASN A 217 7.53 11.42 -14.15
CA ASN A 217 7.65 10.64 -15.37
C ASN A 217 6.50 9.62 -15.48
N THR A 218 6.15 8.90 -14.40
CA THR A 218 5.00 8.00 -14.37
C THR A 218 3.71 8.72 -14.77
N ILE A 219 3.41 9.87 -14.14
CA ILE A 219 2.17 10.63 -14.43
C ILE A 219 2.14 11.16 -15.88
N LEU A 220 3.29 11.52 -16.45
CA LEU A 220 3.37 12.07 -17.81
C LEU A 220 3.41 10.99 -18.89
N GLU A 221 3.88 9.77 -18.57
CA GLU A 221 3.90 8.62 -19.48
C GLU A 221 2.51 8.00 -19.68
N GLU A 222 1.63 8.09 -18.69
CA GLU A 222 0.22 7.66 -18.82
C GLU A 222 -0.60 8.49 -19.83
N GLU A 223 -0.01 9.54 -20.41
CA GLU A 223 -0.63 10.38 -21.45
C GLU A 223 -0.29 9.92 -22.89
N LYS A 224 0.60 8.96 -23.07
CA LYS A 224 1.02 8.46 -24.39
C LYS A 224 0.32 7.16 -24.75
#